data_77caa98cd9b346c9187c41836af33cbe
#
_entry.id   77caa98cd9b346c9187c41836af33cbe
#
_cell.length_a   1.000
_cell.length_b   1.000
_cell.length_c   1.000
_cell.angle_alpha   90.00
_cell.angle_beta   90.00
_cell.angle_gamma   90.00
#
_symmetry.space_group_name_H-M   'P 1'
#
loop_
_entity.id
_entity.type
_entity.pdbx_description
1 polymer ?
#
loop_
_entity_poly.entity_id
_entity_poly.type
_entity_poly.pdbx_seq_one_letter_code
_entity_poly.pdbx_strand_id
1 'polypeptide(L)'
;NIPQNKVVSIALTYIHGIGPHSSKKICEKLEIPSTKRVNELSEEQVLKIREFIDANHKVEGDLRREVSINIKRLVDLACYRGSRHKKKLPVRGQRTQCNARTRKGKAIAIAGKKLTPLKK
;
A
#
# COMPACT_ATOMS: atom_id res chain seq x y z
N ASN A 1 11.37 4.06 8.84
CA ASN A 1 12.32 5.09 8.39
C ASN A 1 11.60 6.20 7.64
N ILE A 2 11.49 7.36 8.28
CA ILE A 2 10.90 8.55 7.68
C ILE A 2 12.07 9.46 7.19
N PRO A 3 12.05 9.93 5.94
CA PRO A 3 13.11 10.79 5.43
C PRO A 3 13.09 12.17 6.11
N GLN A 4 14.22 12.52 6.74
CA GLN A 4 14.36 13.74 7.56
C GLN A 4 14.28 15.04 6.74
N ASN A 5 14.72 15.01 5.48
CA ASN A 5 14.79 16.21 4.63
C ASN A 5 13.46 16.59 3.99
N LYS A 6 12.39 15.80 4.19
CA LYS A 6 11.07 16.05 3.60
C LYS A 6 10.16 16.83 4.53
N VAL A 7 9.20 17.48 3.94
CA VAL A 7 8.12 18.16 4.63
C VAL A 7 7.27 17.15 5.40
N VAL A 8 6.84 17.49 6.61
CA VAL A 8 6.10 16.59 7.53
C VAL A 8 4.90 15.94 6.85
N SER A 9 4.11 16.71 6.11
CA SER A 9 2.91 16.20 5.41
C SER A 9 3.24 15.13 4.36
N ILE A 10 4.40 15.20 3.71
CA ILE A 10 4.85 14.19 2.76
C ILE A 10 5.55 13.05 3.50
N ALA A 11 6.33 13.35 4.50
CA ALA A 11 7.08 12.37 5.27
C ALA A 11 6.18 11.35 5.99
N LEU A 12 5.05 11.79 6.54
CA LEU A 12 4.06 10.91 7.16
C LEU A 12 3.44 9.91 6.17
N THR A 13 3.37 10.22 4.88
CA THR A 13 2.86 9.28 3.87
C THR A 13 3.77 8.09 3.61
N TYR A 14 5.00 8.09 4.11
CA TYR A 14 5.89 6.93 4.06
C TYR A 14 5.49 5.85 5.08
N ILE A 15 4.66 6.19 6.06
CA ILE A 15 4.10 5.23 7.01
C ILE A 15 2.96 4.48 6.30
N HIS A 16 3.07 3.15 6.24
CA HIS A 16 2.03 2.32 5.63
C HIS A 16 0.72 2.43 6.40
N GLY A 17 -0.32 2.97 5.77
CA GLY A 17 -1.62 3.25 6.36
C GLY A 17 -1.96 4.73 6.47
N ILE A 18 -0.98 5.63 6.27
CA ILE A 18 -1.20 7.08 6.25
C ILE A 18 -1.08 7.59 4.83
N GLY A 19 -2.20 8.06 4.27
CA GLY A 19 -2.25 8.71 2.97
C GLY A 19 -2.12 10.24 3.06
N PRO A 20 -2.08 10.95 1.92
CA PRO A 20 -1.95 12.41 1.91
C PRO A 20 -3.05 13.14 2.70
N HIS A 21 -4.28 12.64 2.62
CA HIS A 21 -5.42 13.21 3.35
C HIS A 21 -5.27 13.04 4.87
N SER A 22 -4.93 11.83 5.33
CA SER A 22 -4.72 11.55 6.75
C SER A 22 -3.53 12.34 7.29
N SER A 23 -2.45 12.45 6.51
CA SER A 23 -1.28 13.24 6.88
C SER A 23 -1.62 14.74 7.10
N LYS A 24 -2.40 15.33 6.20
CA LYS A 24 -2.86 16.72 6.37
C LYS A 24 -3.71 16.89 7.62
N LYS A 25 -4.67 15.99 7.85
CA LYS A 25 -5.50 16.01 9.06
C LYS A 25 -4.69 15.89 10.36
N ILE A 26 -3.64 15.08 10.36
CA ILE A 26 -2.73 14.95 11.51
C ILE A 26 -2.03 16.29 11.76
N CYS A 27 -1.47 16.91 10.72
CA CYS A 27 -0.81 18.21 10.84
C CYS A 27 -1.78 19.29 11.34
N GLU A 28 -3.00 19.34 10.81
CA GLU A 28 -4.03 20.32 11.22
C GLU A 28 -4.43 20.14 12.70
N LYS A 29 -4.68 18.90 13.13
CA LYS A 29 -5.10 18.62 14.53
C LYS A 29 -4.00 18.88 15.56
N LEU A 30 -2.74 18.73 15.16
CA LEU A 30 -1.61 18.97 16.04
C LEU A 30 -1.02 20.38 15.89
N GLU A 31 -1.68 21.24 15.11
CA GLU A 31 -1.26 22.62 14.83
C GLU A 31 0.20 22.71 14.31
N ILE A 32 0.63 21.71 13.55
CA ILE A 32 1.97 21.67 12.95
C ILE A 32 1.86 22.22 11.52
N PRO A 33 2.63 23.26 11.16
CA PRO A 33 2.66 23.76 9.79
C PRO A 33 3.02 22.64 8.81
N SER A 34 2.14 22.39 7.84
CA SER A 34 2.33 21.30 6.85
C SER A 34 3.58 21.49 5.97
N THR A 35 4.14 22.69 5.93
CA THR A 35 5.35 23.05 5.20
C THR A 35 6.64 22.81 5.99
N LYS A 36 6.55 22.57 7.31
CA LYS A 36 7.69 22.33 8.18
C LYS A 36 8.40 21.03 7.82
N ARG A 37 9.73 21.02 7.88
CA ARG A 37 10.52 19.81 7.62
C ARG A 37 10.62 18.92 8.86
N VAL A 38 10.86 17.62 8.65
CA VAL A 38 10.95 16.65 9.76
C VAL A 38 12.11 16.98 10.71
N ASN A 39 13.23 17.42 10.19
CA ASN A 39 14.41 17.82 11.00
C ASN A 39 14.19 19.07 11.86
N GLU A 40 13.17 19.86 11.58
CA GLU A 40 12.80 21.07 12.33
C GLU A 40 11.79 20.80 13.44
N LEU A 41 11.30 19.55 13.56
CA LEU A 41 10.36 19.17 14.60
C LEU A 41 11.05 19.07 15.96
N SER A 42 10.39 19.58 17.00
CA SER A 42 10.80 19.33 18.38
C SER A 42 10.46 17.91 18.81
N GLU A 43 11.15 17.37 19.80
CA GLU A 43 10.87 16.05 20.36
C GLU A 43 9.43 15.93 20.88
N GLU A 44 8.91 16.99 21.49
CA GLU A 44 7.51 17.05 21.93
C GLU A 44 6.51 16.91 20.78
N GLN A 45 6.79 17.57 19.64
CA GLN A 45 5.95 17.44 18.45
C GLN A 45 5.99 16.02 17.87
N VAL A 46 7.15 15.38 17.90
CA VAL A 46 7.30 13.98 17.46
C VAL A 46 6.52 13.03 18.38
N LEU A 47 6.57 13.25 19.70
CA LEU A 47 5.79 12.46 20.65
C LEU A 47 4.28 12.61 20.41
N LYS A 48 3.79 13.82 20.27
CA LYS A 48 2.37 14.10 19.98
C LYS A 48 1.91 13.42 18.68
N ILE A 49 2.75 13.43 17.63
CA ILE A 49 2.46 12.74 16.38
C ILE A 49 2.34 11.23 16.60
N ARG A 50 3.27 10.62 17.36
CA ARG A 50 3.24 9.18 17.67
C ARG A 50 1.98 8.80 18.44
N GLU A 51 1.70 9.46 19.54
CA GLU A 51 0.51 9.23 20.37
C GLU A 51 -0.77 9.36 19.55
N PHE A 52 -0.84 10.39 18.70
CA PHE A 52 -2.00 10.60 17.85
C PHE A 52 -2.19 9.47 16.82
N ILE A 53 -1.10 9.01 16.21
CA ILE A 53 -1.15 7.89 15.24
C ILE A 53 -1.55 6.61 15.94
N ASP A 54 -0.95 6.28 17.08
CA ASP A 54 -1.23 5.06 17.84
C ASP A 54 -2.69 5.02 18.35
N ALA A 55 -3.24 6.16 18.73
CA ALA A 55 -4.61 6.25 19.20
C ALA A 55 -5.67 6.18 18.07
N ASN A 56 -5.38 6.72 16.89
CA ASN A 56 -6.40 6.94 15.85
C ASN A 56 -6.21 6.13 14.57
N HIS A 57 -5.04 5.56 14.34
CA HIS A 57 -4.70 4.89 13.09
C HIS A 57 -4.05 3.53 13.32
N LYS A 58 -4.54 2.53 12.61
CA LYS A 58 -3.80 1.27 12.47
C LYS A 58 -2.78 1.42 11.35
N VAL A 59 -1.51 1.22 11.66
CA VAL A 59 -0.42 1.46 10.72
C VAL A 59 0.54 0.27 10.67
N GLU A 60 1.38 0.25 9.65
CA GLU A 60 2.50 -0.70 9.48
C GLU A 60 2.13 -2.17 9.71
N GLY A 61 2.70 -2.80 10.73
CA GLY A 61 2.55 -4.23 11.02
C GLY A 61 1.12 -4.65 11.33
N ASP A 62 0.40 -3.88 12.12
CA ASP A 62 -0.98 -4.19 12.51
C ASP A 62 -1.95 -4.09 11.34
N LEU A 63 -1.78 -3.07 10.49
CA LEU A 63 -2.57 -2.95 9.27
C LEU A 63 -2.28 -4.10 8.29
N ARG A 64 -1.01 -4.46 8.10
CA ARG A 64 -0.62 -5.59 7.23
C ARG A 64 -1.19 -6.91 7.74
N ARG A 65 -1.16 -7.11 9.06
CA ARG A 65 -1.74 -8.30 9.72
C ARG A 65 -3.24 -8.34 9.48
N GLU A 66 -3.96 -7.23 9.69
CA GLU A 66 -5.40 -7.15 9.46
C GLU A 66 -5.77 -7.47 8.00
N VAL A 67 -5.08 -6.87 7.05
CA VAL A 67 -5.28 -7.15 5.62
C VAL A 67 -5.03 -8.62 5.29
N SER A 68 -3.95 -9.20 5.84
CA SER A 68 -3.63 -10.63 5.63
C SER A 68 -4.70 -11.55 6.21
N ILE A 69 -5.22 -11.25 7.40
CA ILE A 69 -6.30 -12.00 8.04
C ILE A 69 -7.58 -11.91 7.21
N ASN A 70 -7.91 -10.72 6.71
CA ASN A 70 -9.10 -10.52 5.86
C ASN A 70 -9.00 -11.29 4.54
N ILE A 71 -7.82 -11.32 3.91
CA ILE A 71 -7.60 -12.11 2.69
C ILE A 71 -7.68 -13.61 3.02
N LYS A 72 -7.04 -14.06 4.10
CA LYS A 72 -7.08 -15.46 4.53
C LYS A 72 -8.52 -15.91 4.77
N ARG A 73 -9.32 -15.12 5.48
CA ARG A 73 -10.74 -15.42 5.71
C ARG A 73 -11.49 -15.65 4.39
N LEU A 74 -11.29 -14.83 3.36
CA LEU A 74 -11.93 -15.01 2.06
C LEU A 74 -11.45 -16.29 1.36
N VAL A 75 -10.19 -16.66 1.51
CA VAL A 75 -9.64 -17.90 0.94
C VAL A 75 -10.21 -19.11 1.65
N ASP A 76 -10.30 -19.08 2.98
CA ASP A 76 -10.81 -20.18 3.82
C ASP A 76 -12.31 -20.41 3.56
N LEU A 77 -13.08 -19.35 3.33
CA LEU A 77 -14.49 -19.42 2.92
C LEU A 77 -14.67 -19.96 1.49
N ALA A 78 -13.61 -20.24 0.74
CA ALA A 78 -13.62 -20.70 -0.64
C ALA A 78 -14.50 -19.87 -1.59
N CYS A 79 -14.75 -18.60 -1.29
CA CYS A 79 -15.56 -17.72 -2.12
C CYS A 79 -14.81 -17.31 -3.41
N TYR A 80 -15.53 -16.77 -4.41
CA TYR A 80 -14.93 -16.33 -5.67
C TYR A 80 -13.77 -15.35 -5.45
N ARG A 81 -13.94 -14.35 -4.59
CA ARG A 81 -12.88 -13.37 -4.26
C ARG A 81 -11.65 -14.06 -3.66
N GLY A 82 -11.84 -15.03 -2.76
CA GLY A 82 -10.77 -15.83 -2.17
C GLY A 82 -10.02 -16.65 -3.21
N SER A 83 -10.71 -17.28 -4.14
CA SER A 83 -10.09 -18.03 -5.24
C SER A 83 -9.25 -17.12 -6.15
N ARG A 84 -9.69 -15.89 -6.39
CA ARG A 84 -8.92 -14.87 -7.14
C ARG A 84 -7.66 -14.46 -6.40
N HIS A 85 -7.74 -14.24 -5.08
CA HIS A 85 -6.55 -13.96 -4.25
C HIS A 85 -5.55 -15.12 -4.28
N LYS A 86 -6.01 -16.36 -4.10
CA LYS A 86 -5.17 -17.58 -4.17
C LYS A 86 -4.44 -17.70 -5.51
N LYS A 87 -5.13 -17.43 -6.63
CA LYS A 87 -4.57 -17.48 -7.99
C LYS A 87 -3.76 -16.24 -8.38
N LYS A 88 -3.59 -15.24 -7.49
CA LYS A 88 -2.93 -13.96 -7.77
C LYS A 88 -3.52 -13.22 -8.98
N LEU A 89 -4.85 -13.28 -9.13
CA LEU A 89 -5.60 -12.63 -10.20
C LEU A 89 -6.39 -11.41 -9.66
N PRO A 90 -6.78 -10.48 -10.55
CA PRO A 90 -7.64 -9.36 -10.16
C PRO A 90 -8.94 -9.84 -9.51
N VAL A 91 -9.34 -9.15 -8.44
CA VAL A 91 -10.47 -9.54 -7.59
C VAL A 91 -11.75 -8.77 -7.93
N ARG A 92 -11.63 -7.62 -8.61
CA ARG A 92 -12.72 -6.69 -8.90
C ARG A 92 -13.24 -6.76 -10.34
N GLY A 93 -13.16 -7.92 -11.00
CA GLY A 93 -13.70 -8.14 -12.33
C GLY A 93 -12.93 -7.50 -13.50
N GLN A 94 -11.68 -7.05 -13.29
CA GLN A 94 -10.87 -6.49 -14.36
C GLN A 94 -10.55 -7.55 -15.43
N ARG A 95 -10.42 -7.09 -16.67
CA ARG A 95 -10.04 -7.96 -17.80
C ARG A 95 -8.64 -8.53 -17.60
N THR A 96 -8.49 -9.83 -17.85
CA THR A 96 -7.23 -10.55 -17.59
C THR A 96 -6.51 -11.04 -18.85
N GLN A 97 -7.14 -10.98 -20.03
CA GLN A 97 -6.55 -11.51 -21.26
C GLN A 97 -5.23 -10.82 -21.63
N CYS A 98 -5.22 -9.49 -21.73
CA CYS A 98 -4.04 -8.71 -22.11
C CYS A 98 -3.42 -7.96 -20.95
N ASN A 99 -4.24 -7.53 -19.99
CA ASN A 99 -3.92 -6.62 -18.90
C ASN A 99 -3.76 -7.35 -17.56
N ALA A 100 -3.95 -6.63 -16.45
CA ALA A 100 -3.81 -7.12 -15.08
C ALA A 100 -2.36 -7.47 -14.69
N ARG A 101 -1.39 -6.77 -15.25
CA ARG A 101 0.04 -7.04 -15.01
C ARG A 101 0.47 -6.78 -13.57
N THR A 102 -0.16 -5.82 -12.90
CA THR A 102 0.10 -5.56 -11.47
C THR A 102 -0.09 -6.82 -10.60
N ARG A 103 -1.10 -7.63 -10.89
CA ARG A 103 -1.39 -8.87 -10.15
C ARG A 103 -0.66 -10.10 -10.73
N LYS A 104 -0.54 -10.17 -12.06
CA LYS A 104 0.07 -11.31 -12.76
C LYS A 104 1.60 -11.23 -12.84
N GLY A 105 2.17 -10.05 -12.65
CA GLY A 105 3.58 -9.78 -12.87
C GLY A 105 3.92 -9.53 -14.35
N LYS A 106 5.20 -9.42 -14.66
CA LYS A 106 5.70 -9.19 -16.01
C LYS A 106 5.27 -10.31 -16.96
N ALA A 107 5.05 -9.97 -18.24
CA ALA A 107 4.80 -10.98 -19.26
C ALA A 107 6.07 -11.83 -19.47
N ILE A 108 5.92 -13.14 -19.30
CA ILE A 108 7.00 -14.09 -19.50
C ILE A 108 6.66 -14.90 -20.76
N ALA A 109 7.59 -14.99 -21.71
CA ALA A 109 7.45 -15.83 -22.88
C ALA A 109 7.41 -17.32 -22.47
N ILE A 110 6.53 -18.10 -23.12
CA ILE A 110 6.46 -19.53 -22.89
C ILE A 110 7.68 -20.17 -23.57
N ALA A 111 8.52 -20.82 -22.78
CA ALA A 111 9.68 -21.54 -23.31
C ALA A 111 9.21 -22.68 -24.24
N GLY A 112 9.94 -22.91 -25.33
CA GLY A 112 9.70 -24.04 -26.27
C GLY A 112 8.62 -23.78 -27.32
N LYS A 113 7.99 -22.61 -27.39
CA LYS A 113 7.10 -22.25 -28.49
C LYS A 113 7.92 -22.00 -29.76
N LYS A 114 7.94 -22.98 -30.68
CA LYS A 114 8.56 -22.82 -32.00
C LYS A 114 7.91 -21.69 -32.74
N LEU A 115 8.71 -20.74 -33.23
CA LEU A 115 8.25 -19.75 -34.21
C LEU A 115 7.82 -20.49 -35.45
N THR A 116 6.58 -20.35 -35.87
CA THR A 116 6.11 -20.82 -37.17
C THR A 116 6.97 -20.15 -38.26
N PRO A 117 7.60 -20.90 -39.17
CA PRO A 117 8.38 -20.31 -40.25
C PRO A 117 7.45 -19.41 -41.06
N LEU A 118 7.90 -18.19 -41.36
CA LEU A 118 7.22 -17.29 -42.27
C LEU A 118 7.00 -18.02 -43.60
N LYS A 119 5.76 -18.24 -44.01
CA LYS A 119 5.46 -18.68 -45.37
C LYS A 119 6.01 -17.63 -46.33
N LYS A 120 6.98 -18.06 -47.15
CA LYS A 120 7.43 -17.29 -48.31
C LYS A 120 6.33 -17.17 -49.33
#